data_8491ba19d829732936e31e84db5b8f0f
#
_entry.id   8491ba19d829732936e31e84db5b8f0f
#
_cell.length_a   1.000
_cell.length_b   1.000
_cell.length_c   1.000
_cell.angle_alpha   90.00
_cell.angle_beta   90.00
_cell.angle_gamma   90.00
#
_symmetry.space_group_name_H-M   'P 1'
#
loop_
_entity.id
_entity.type
_entity.pdbx_description
1 polymer ?
#
loop_
_entity_poly.entity_id
_entity_poly.type
_entity_poly.pdbx_seq_one_letter_code
_entity_poly.pdbx_strand_id
1 'polypeptide(L)'
;MPQVRQINVELPDDLKVTYANMVRVAHTPGEFILDFSSILPGDTKPKVAARVVMAPLGLKLLLKALSENIARYETNFGEIKLPDSHTLADDLFHNTANPPTPPTPES
;
A
#
# COMPACT_ATOMS: atom_id res chain seq x y z
N MET A 1 -31.26 -0.13 -18.60
CA MET A 1 -30.62 -0.83 -17.51
C MET A 1 -29.18 -1.18 -17.84
N PRO A 2 -28.28 -0.67 -17.08
CA PRO A 2 -26.89 -1.00 -17.38
C PRO A 2 -26.63 -2.47 -17.05
N GLN A 3 -25.86 -3.07 -17.87
CA GLN A 3 -25.50 -4.43 -17.66
C GLN A 3 -24.26 -4.51 -16.82
N VAL A 4 -24.23 -5.50 -15.94
CA VAL A 4 -23.02 -5.79 -15.21
C VAL A 4 -22.06 -6.42 -16.20
N ARG A 5 -20.96 -5.76 -16.45
CA ARG A 5 -19.96 -6.30 -17.34
C ARG A 5 -19.09 -7.27 -16.57
N GLN A 6 -19.02 -8.47 -17.07
CA GLN A 6 -18.11 -9.45 -16.50
C GLN A 6 -16.82 -9.42 -17.30
N ILE A 7 -15.74 -9.27 -16.59
CA ILE A 7 -14.42 -9.24 -17.19
C ILE A 7 -13.73 -10.52 -16.79
N ASN A 8 -13.37 -11.31 -17.79
CA ASN A 8 -12.63 -12.55 -17.55
C ASN A 8 -11.14 -12.24 -17.63
N VAL A 9 -10.46 -12.50 -16.54
CA VAL A 9 -9.04 -12.22 -16.44
C VAL A 9 -8.29 -13.51 -16.66
N GLU A 10 -7.33 -13.48 -17.57
CA GLU A 10 -6.49 -14.64 -17.86
C GLU A 10 -5.19 -14.54 -17.09
N LEU A 11 -4.76 -15.67 -16.58
CA LEU A 11 -3.47 -15.77 -15.92
C LEU A 11 -2.51 -16.43 -16.90
N PRO A 12 -1.53 -15.70 -17.42
CA PRO A 12 -0.55 -16.31 -18.32
C PRO A 12 0.20 -17.43 -17.62
N ASP A 13 0.59 -18.45 -18.40
CA ASP A 13 1.33 -19.57 -17.83
C ASP A 13 2.65 -19.14 -17.23
N ASP A 14 3.27 -18.11 -17.79
CA ASP A 14 4.56 -17.63 -17.34
C ASP A 14 4.46 -16.45 -16.39
N LEU A 15 3.29 -16.25 -15.82
CA LEU A 15 3.11 -15.15 -14.88
C LEU A 15 4.02 -15.34 -13.67
N LYS A 16 4.78 -14.31 -13.34
CA LYS A 16 5.65 -14.34 -12.19
C LYS A 16 4.93 -13.81 -10.98
N VAL A 17 4.96 -14.56 -9.90
CA VAL A 17 4.39 -14.13 -8.63
C VAL A 17 5.50 -13.48 -7.82
N THR A 18 5.24 -12.27 -7.38
CA THR A 18 6.21 -11.50 -6.62
C THR A 18 5.71 -11.32 -5.20
N TYR A 19 6.54 -11.69 -4.24
CA TYR A 19 6.23 -11.39 -2.85
C TYR A 19 6.71 -9.99 -2.53
N ALA A 20 5.90 -9.23 -1.80
CA ALA A 20 6.28 -7.90 -1.36
C ALA A 20 5.71 -7.65 0.02
N ASN A 21 6.50 -7.04 0.87
CA ASN A 21 6.02 -6.64 2.19
C ASN A 21 6.16 -5.14 2.40
N MET A 22 6.50 -4.39 1.34
CA MET A 22 6.57 -2.94 1.39
C MET A 22 6.17 -2.39 0.04
N VAL A 23 5.42 -1.31 0.06
CA VAL A 23 5.06 -0.60 -1.16
C VAL A 23 5.35 0.88 -0.95
N ARG A 24 6.10 1.46 -1.87
CA ARG A 24 6.29 2.90 -1.89
C ARG A 24 5.41 3.48 -2.97
N VAL A 25 4.65 4.51 -2.63
CA VAL A 25 3.72 5.12 -3.56
C VAL A 25 4.16 6.55 -3.83
N ALA A 26 4.28 6.87 -5.10
CA ALA A 26 4.58 8.23 -5.53
C ALA A 26 3.60 8.61 -6.63
N HIS A 27 3.54 9.90 -6.95
CA HIS A 27 2.62 10.32 -7.99
C HIS A 27 3.12 11.54 -8.71
N THR A 28 2.64 11.68 -9.93
CA THR A 28 2.69 12.89 -10.73
C THR A 28 1.25 13.32 -10.98
N PRO A 29 1.03 14.46 -11.62
CA PRO A 29 -0.37 14.82 -11.92
C PRO A 29 -1.10 13.78 -12.78
N GLY A 30 -0.39 13.01 -13.56
CA GLY A 30 -1.02 12.08 -14.49
C GLY A 30 -1.05 10.63 -14.04
N GLU A 31 -0.27 10.24 -13.04
CA GLU A 31 -0.20 8.81 -12.72
C GLU A 31 0.35 8.58 -11.32
N PHE A 32 0.06 7.38 -10.84
CA PHE A 32 0.64 6.89 -9.58
C PHE A 32 1.61 5.78 -9.89
N ILE A 33 2.68 5.74 -9.12
CA ILE A 33 3.73 4.76 -9.27
C ILE A 33 3.82 3.97 -7.97
N LEU A 34 3.63 2.66 -8.08
CA LEU A 34 3.70 1.77 -6.93
C LEU A 34 4.92 0.90 -7.07
N ASP A 35 5.84 1.01 -6.13
CA ASP A 35 7.06 0.22 -6.14
C ASP A 35 6.98 -0.81 -5.02
N PHE A 36 6.96 -2.07 -5.41
CA PHE A 36 6.82 -3.18 -4.49
C PHE A 36 8.19 -3.75 -4.18
N SER A 37 8.47 -3.90 -2.91
CA SER A 37 9.77 -4.40 -2.45
C SER A 37 9.59 -5.41 -1.35
N SER A 38 10.60 -6.22 -1.16
CA SER A 38 10.66 -7.13 -0.03
C SER A 38 11.82 -6.71 0.84
N ILE A 39 11.53 -6.39 2.10
CA ILE A 39 12.55 -6.02 3.07
C ILE A 39 12.75 -7.19 4.01
N LEU A 40 14.01 -7.62 4.14
CA LEU A 40 14.39 -8.66 5.09
C LEU A 40 15.17 -8.04 6.22
N PRO A 41 15.18 -8.68 7.39
CA PRO A 41 15.99 -8.16 8.49
C PRO A 41 17.43 -7.96 8.06
N GLY A 42 17.96 -6.80 8.37
CA GLY A 42 19.32 -6.47 7.98
C GLY A 42 19.46 -5.74 6.66
N ASP A 43 18.40 -5.66 5.89
CA ASP A 43 18.45 -4.94 4.62
C ASP A 43 18.57 -3.45 4.88
N THR A 44 19.54 -2.82 4.23
CA THR A 44 19.68 -1.37 4.31
C THR A 44 19.14 -0.70 3.06
N LYS A 45 19.12 -1.42 1.93
CA LYS A 45 18.63 -0.88 0.66
C LYS A 45 17.80 -1.92 -0.05
N PRO A 46 16.54 -2.05 0.31
CA PRO A 46 15.68 -3.00 -0.38
C PRO A 46 15.55 -2.62 -1.85
N LYS A 47 15.50 -3.61 -2.70
CA LYS A 47 15.38 -3.39 -4.13
C LYS A 47 13.93 -3.53 -4.54
N VAL A 48 13.53 -2.69 -5.49
CA VAL A 48 12.19 -2.77 -6.05
C VAL A 48 12.10 -4.04 -6.89
N ALA A 49 11.14 -4.88 -6.57
CA ALA A 49 10.92 -6.12 -7.31
C ALA A 49 9.93 -5.92 -8.44
N ALA A 50 9.01 -5.00 -8.31
CA ALA A 50 8.02 -4.73 -9.33
C ALA A 50 7.57 -3.29 -9.23
N ARG A 51 7.37 -2.67 -10.38
CA ARG A 51 6.84 -1.32 -10.45
C ARG A 51 5.56 -1.35 -11.26
N VAL A 52 4.51 -0.76 -10.72
CA VAL A 52 3.23 -0.68 -11.39
C VAL A 52 2.85 0.79 -11.50
N VAL A 53 2.47 1.20 -12.69
CA VAL A 53 2.02 2.58 -12.94
C VAL A 53 0.54 2.53 -13.21
N MET A 54 -0.22 3.37 -12.52
CA MET A 54 -1.67 3.39 -12.64
C MET A 54 -2.17 4.81 -12.82
N ALA A 55 -3.22 4.94 -13.63
CA ALA A 55 -3.91 6.22 -13.72
C ALA A 55 -4.60 6.51 -12.39
N PRO A 56 -4.85 7.80 -12.11
CA PRO A 56 -5.46 8.15 -10.82
C PRO A 56 -6.80 7.47 -10.55
N LEU A 57 -7.65 7.35 -11.56
CA LEU A 57 -8.91 6.65 -11.37
C LEU A 57 -8.68 5.19 -11.01
N GLY A 58 -7.76 4.55 -11.70
CA GLY A 58 -7.45 3.15 -11.40
C GLY A 58 -6.97 2.96 -9.98
N LEU A 59 -6.15 3.89 -9.51
CA LEU A 59 -5.67 3.78 -8.14
C LEU A 59 -6.79 3.99 -7.13
N LYS A 60 -7.71 4.90 -7.42
CA LYS A 60 -8.84 5.11 -6.54
C LYS A 60 -9.71 3.85 -6.46
N LEU A 61 -9.89 3.19 -7.60
CA LEU A 61 -10.62 1.94 -7.64
C LEU A 61 -9.88 0.83 -6.89
N LEU A 62 -8.57 0.82 -6.99
CA LEU A 62 -7.77 -0.14 -6.24
C LEU A 62 -7.95 0.08 -4.74
N LEU A 63 -7.92 1.31 -4.29
CA LEU A 63 -8.13 1.60 -2.88
C LEU A 63 -9.47 1.07 -2.40
N LYS A 64 -10.51 1.28 -3.20
CA LYS A 64 -11.82 0.77 -2.85
C LYS A 64 -11.83 -0.75 -2.78
N ALA A 65 -11.24 -1.40 -3.78
CA ALA A 65 -11.19 -2.85 -3.81
C ALA A 65 -10.41 -3.41 -2.63
N LEU A 66 -9.30 -2.78 -2.30
CA LEU A 66 -8.50 -3.23 -1.16
C LEU A 66 -9.28 -3.08 0.14
N SER A 67 -9.96 -1.95 0.31
CA SER A 67 -10.73 -1.72 1.52
C SER A 67 -11.80 -2.78 1.70
N GLU A 68 -12.51 -3.11 0.62
CA GLU A 68 -13.56 -4.11 0.68
C GLU A 68 -13.02 -5.50 0.97
N ASN A 69 -11.89 -5.84 0.36
CA ASN A 69 -11.29 -7.14 0.57
C ASN A 69 -10.74 -7.30 1.98
N ILE A 70 -10.12 -6.25 2.48
CA ILE A 70 -9.62 -6.28 3.85
C ILE A 70 -10.76 -6.45 4.84
N ALA A 71 -11.87 -5.75 4.60
CA ALA A 71 -13.02 -5.88 5.49
C ALA A 71 -13.55 -7.31 5.51
N ARG A 72 -13.63 -7.94 4.34
CA ARG A 72 -14.07 -9.34 4.29
C ARG A 72 -13.10 -10.27 4.97
N TYR A 73 -11.82 -10.04 4.76
CA TYR A 73 -10.80 -10.84 5.42
C TYR A 73 -10.94 -10.73 6.94
N GLU A 74 -11.09 -9.51 7.44
CA GLU A 74 -11.16 -9.31 8.88
C GLU A 74 -12.41 -9.89 9.48
N THR A 75 -13.50 -9.91 8.73
CA THR A 75 -14.72 -10.56 9.20
C THR A 75 -14.51 -12.05 9.38
N ASN A 76 -13.77 -12.68 8.48
CA ASN A 76 -13.60 -14.13 8.50
C ASN A 76 -12.43 -14.59 9.36
N PHE A 77 -11.40 -13.79 9.48
CA PHE A 77 -10.16 -14.25 10.11
C PHE A 77 -9.70 -13.36 11.26
N GLY A 78 -10.40 -12.28 11.53
CA GLY A 78 -10.01 -11.41 12.60
C GLY A 78 -9.28 -10.18 12.15
N GLU A 79 -9.21 -9.21 13.00
CA GLU A 79 -8.63 -7.91 12.67
C GLU A 79 -7.15 -8.02 12.37
N ILE A 80 -6.74 -7.35 11.29
CA ILE A 80 -5.32 -7.19 11.00
C ILE A 80 -4.82 -6.04 11.85
N LYS A 81 -3.98 -6.35 12.81
CA LYS A 81 -3.50 -5.33 13.72
C LYS A 81 -2.28 -4.67 13.14
N LEU A 82 -2.35 -3.37 13.00
CA LEU A 82 -1.21 -2.60 12.54
C LEU A 82 -0.24 -2.42 13.69
N PRO A 83 1.04 -2.24 13.38
CA PRO A 83 2.00 -1.91 14.42
C PRO A 83 1.54 -0.70 15.20
N ASP A 84 2.00 -0.60 16.43
CA ASP A 84 1.63 0.52 17.28
C ASP A 84 1.91 1.80 16.53
N SER A 85 0.85 2.54 16.20
CA SER A 85 1.01 3.74 15.43
C SER A 85 1.83 4.78 16.17
N HIS A 86 1.84 4.71 17.48
CA HIS A 86 2.66 5.61 18.25
C HIS A 86 4.14 5.40 17.96
N THR A 87 4.58 4.15 17.93
CA THR A 87 5.98 3.89 17.64
C THR A 87 6.31 4.06 16.18
N LEU A 88 5.56 3.41 15.31
CA LEU A 88 5.92 3.40 13.91
C LEU A 88 5.67 4.73 13.25
N ALA A 89 4.50 5.29 13.48
CA ALA A 89 4.18 6.56 12.86
C ALA A 89 5.05 7.68 13.38
N ASP A 90 5.32 7.66 14.68
CA ASP A 90 6.19 8.69 15.23
C ASP A 90 7.58 8.60 14.65
N ASP A 91 8.11 7.38 14.54
CA ASP A 91 9.44 7.21 13.98
C ASP A 91 9.50 7.67 12.54
N LEU A 92 8.47 7.34 11.77
CA LEU A 92 8.48 7.67 10.35
C LEU A 92 8.16 9.13 10.09
N PHE A 93 7.20 9.68 10.81
CA PHE A 93 6.69 10.99 10.49
C PHE A 93 7.31 12.09 11.31
N HIS A 94 7.67 11.83 12.51
CA HIS A 94 8.34 12.86 13.29
C HIS A 94 9.70 13.16 12.73
N ASN A 95 10.39 12.15 12.28
CA ASN A 95 11.71 12.35 11.74
C ASN A 95 11.70 13.10 10.43
N THR A 96 10.58 13.09 9.75
CA THR A 96 10.52 13.75 8.45
C THR A 96 9.74 15.03 8.49
N ALA A 97 8.70 15.05 9.26
CA ALA A 97 7.84 16.17 9.22
C ALA A 97 8.11 17.07 10.27
N ASN A 98 8.59 16.88 11.16
CA ASN A 98 8.49 17.76 11.99
C ASN A 98 9.15 18.05 12.90
N PRO A 99 9.34 18.78 12.91
CA PRO A 99 9.85 19.28 13.87
C PRO A 99 9.11 19.24 14.98
N PRO A 100 9.26 19.04 15.59
CA PRO A 100 8.65 18.90 16.51
C PRO A 100 7.89 19.70 17.14
N THR A 101 7.46 19.87 17.14
CA THR A 101 6.74 20.62 17.76
C THR A 101 6.32 20.18 18.74
N PRO A 102 6.41 20.42 19.35
CA PRO A 102 6.06 20.10 20.16
C PRO A 102 5.14 19.91 20.72
N PRO A 103 5.10 20.14 20.83
CA PRO A 103 4.44 19.94 21.37
C PRO A 103 3.73 19.87 21.93
N THR A 104 3.74 20.09 22.02
CA THR A 104 3.13 20.13 22.48
C THR A 104 2.49 19.76 22.86
N PRO A 105 2.43 19.91 23.24
CA PRO A 105 1.90 19.50 23.63
C PRO A 105 1.15 19.20 23.81
N GLU A 106 1.23 19.20 23.58
CA GLU A 106 0.82 19.13 23.58
C GLU A 106 0.37 18.91 23.76
N SER A 107 0.41 18.80 23.84
CA SER A 107 -0.01 18.73 23.87
C SER A 107 -0.25 18.57 23.93
#